data_1fcaa3fc4ce50de84e8dcff53a45d3e5
#
_entry.id   1fcaa3fc4ce50de84e8dcff53a45d3e5
#
_cell.length_a   1.000
_cell.length_b   1.000
_cell.length_c   1.000
_cell.angle_alpha   90.00
_cell.angle_beta   90.00
_cell.angle_gamma   90.00
#
_symmetry.space_group_name_H-M   'P 1'
#
loop_
_entity.id
_entity.type
_entity.pdbx_description
1 polymer ?
#
loop_
_entity_poly.entity_id
_entity_poly.type
_entity_poly.pdbx_seq_one_letter_code
_entity_poly.pdbx_strand_id
1 'polypeptide(L)' 'MPVRPLHARAASDNAASLRVLAKAGFVPVGREVSFAPARGAEIEETILRKD' A
#
# COMPACT_ATOMS: atom_id res chain seq x y z
N MET A 1 -14.99 17.61 -3.81
CA MET A 1 -15.57 16.38 -3.21
C MET A 1 -14.53 15.29 -3.15
N PRO A 2 -14.35 14.67 -2.01
CA PRO A 2 -13.44 13.53 -1.97
C PRO A 2 -13.99 12.37 -2.78
N VAL A 3 -13.09 11.70 -3.48
CA VAL A 3 -13.43 10.49 -4.20
C VAL A 3 -13.28 9.32 -3.25
N ARG A 4 -14.31 8.54 -3.11
CA ARG A 4 -14.26 7.35 -2.27
C ARG A 4 -14.68 6.13 -3.05
N PRO A 5 -14.06 4.99 -2.79
CA PRO A 5 -13.03 4.76 -1.78
C PRO A 5 -11.67 5.32 -2.19
N LEU A 6 -10.81 5.55 -1.20
CA LEU A 6 -9.43 5.94 -1.42
C LEU A 6 -8.56 4.68 -1.39
N HIS A 7 -7.54 4.66 -2.22
CA HIS A 7 -6.60 3.55 -2.26
C HIS A 7 -5.19 4.04 -2.01
N ALA A 8 -4.40 3.22 -1.33
CA ALA A 8 -3.00 3.49 -1.09
C ALA A 8 -2.21 2.21 -1.30
N ARG A 9 -0.92 2.36 -1.56
CA ARG A 9 -0.01 1.24 -1.74
C ARG A 9 1.26 1.51 -0.97
N ALA A 10 1.83 0.46 -0.40
CA ALA A 10 3.12 0.54 0.24
C ALA A 10 3.81 -0.81 0.11
N ALA A 11 5.14 -0.79 0.03
CA ALA A 11 5.91 -2.03 0.02
C ALA A 11 5.58 -2.84 1.26
N SER A 12 5.36 -4.13 1.10
CA SER A 12 4.95 -4.99 2.23
C SER A 12 6.01 -5.09 3.32
N ASP A 13 7.27 -4.80 2.99
CA ASP A 13 8.36 -4.77 3.96
C ASP A 13 8.52 -3.40 4.63
N ASN A 14 7.73 -2.41 4.24
CA ASN A 14 7.80 -1.07 4.82
C ASN A 14 6.78 -0.95 5.97
N ALA A 15 7.14 -1.50 7.12
CA ALA A 15 6.24 -1.53 8.27
C ALA A 15 5.83 -0.14 8.75
N ALA A 16 6.74 0.84 8.64
CA ALA A 16 6.44 2.21 9.08
C ALA A 16 5.32 2.83 8.24
N SER A 17 5.39 2.69 6.92
CA SER A 17 4.36 3.21 6.04
C SER A 17 3.02 2.51 6.25
N LEU A 18 3.05 1.18 6.40
CA LEU A 18 1.83 0.41 6.64
C LEU A 18 1.17 0.83 7.96
N ARG A 19 1.97 1.11 8.98
CA ARG A 19 1.45 1.57 10.28
C ARG A 19 0.79 2.94 10.15
N VAL A 20 1.42 3.86 9.42
CA VAL A 20 0.85 5.19 9.19
C VAL A 20 -0.48 5.09 8.46
N LEU A 21 -0.54 4.26 7.44
CA LEU A 21 -1.78 4.06 6.68
C LEU A 21 -2.88 3.44 7.55
N ALA A 22 -2.53 2.47 8.38
CA ALA A 22 -3.49 1.86 9.28
C ALA A 22 -4.06 2.87 10.28
N LYS A 23 -3.20 3.75 10.80
CA LYS A 23 -3.65 4.81 11.71
C LYS A 23 -4.55 5.82 11.01
N ALA A 24 -4.36 6.02 9.72
CA ALA A 24 -5.20 6.91 8.93
C ALA A 24 -6.55 6.27 8.56
N GLY A 25 -6.76 5.01 8.91
CA GLY A 25 -8.01 4.32 8.65
C GLY A 25 -8.01 3.43 7.41
N PHE A 26 -6.86 3.23 6.80
CA PHE A 26 -6.73 2.33 5.65
C PHE A 26 -6.70 0.88 6.12
N VAL A 27 -7.32 0.00 5.33
CA VAL A 27 -7.40 -1.43 5.63
C VAL A 27 -6.77 -2.19 4.47
N PRO A 28 -5.90 -3.18 4.73
CA PRO A 28 -5.34 -4.00 3.66
C PRO A 28 -6.45 -4.78 2.95
N VAL A 29 -6.47 -4.71 1.62
CA VAL A 29 -7.47 -5.43 0.82
C VAL A 29 -6.83 -6.34 -0.22
N GLY A 30 -5.52 -6.28 -0.41
CA GLY A 30 -4.84 -7.13 -1.37
C GLY A 30 -3.36 -6.89 -1.41
N ARG A 31 -2.69 -7.66 -2.24
CA ARG A 31 -1.26 -7.54 -2.47
C ARG A 31 -0.98 -7.71 -3.95
N GLU A 32 0.11 -7.12 -4.39
CA GLU A 32 0.52 -7.21 -5.78
C GLU A 32 2.04 -7.25 -5.85
N VAL A 33 2.57 -8.08 -6.73
CA VAL A 33 4.01 -8.15 -6.96
C VAL A 33 4.30 -7.42 -8.25
N SER A 34 5.26 -6.48 -8.20
CA SER A 34 5.67 -5.76 -9.38
C SER A 34 7.18 -5.55 -9.37
N PHE A 35 7.72 -5.31 -10.56
CA PHE A 35 9.15 -5.07 -10.70
C PHE A 35 9.46 -3.61 -10.36
N ALA A 36 10.42 -3.41 -9.46
CA ALA A 36 10.88 -2.08 -9.09
C ALA A 36 12.26 -1.84 -9.71
N PRO A 37 12.35 -1.05 -10.80
CA PRO A 37 13.64 -0.81 -11.46
C PRO A 37 14.68 -0.19 -10.52
N ALA A 38 14.26 0.65 -9.60
CA ALA A 38 15.18 1.27 -8.65
C ALA A 38 15.84 0.26 -7.72
N ARG A 39 15.18 -0.87 -7.47
CA ARG A 39 15.73 -1.95 -6.65
C ARG A 39 16.35 -3.05 -7.50
N GLY A 40 16.06 -3.09 -8.79
CA GLY A 40 16.50 -4.15 -9.67
C GLY A 40 15.87 -5.50 -9.35
N ALA A 41 14.71 -5.53 -8.71
CA ALA A 41 14.06 -6.75 -8.27
C ALA A 41 12.56 -6.57 -8.15
N GLU A 42 11.84 -7.69 -8.10
CA GLU A 42 10.43 -7.68 -7.82
C GLU A 42 10.18 -7.35 -6.36
N ILE A 43 9.14 -6.57 -6.10
CA ILE A 43 8.71 -6.26 -4.74
C ILE A 43 7.23 -6.58 -4.60
N GLU A 44 6.85 -6.95 -3.39
CA GLU A 44 5.45 -7.12 -3.04
C GLU A 44 4.94 -5.84 -2.42
N GLU A 45 3.80 -5.36 -2.90
CA GLU A 45 3.14 -4.19 -2.34
C GLU A 45 1.82 -4.58 -1.73
N THR A 46 1.50 -3.98 -0.58
CA THR A 46 0.21 -4.12 0.04
C THR A 46 -0.70 -3.02 -0.46
N ILE A 47 -1.89 -3.40 -0.90
CA ILE A 47 -2.91 -2.46 -1.37
C ILE A 47 -3.89 -2.25 -0.24
N LEU A 48 -4.14 -1.01 0.10
CA LEU A 48 -5.03 -0.65 1.19
C LEU A 48 -6.16 0.24 0.68
N ARG A 49 -7.26 0.21 1.38
CA ARG A 49 -8.45 0.96 1.01
C ARG A 49 -9.01 1.67 2.23
N LYS A 50 -9.53 2.86 2.00
CA LYS A 50 -10.26 3.62 3.01
C LYS A 50 -11.55 4.13 2.40
N ASP A 51 -12.65 3.85 3.06
CA ASP A 51 -13.97 4.35 2.66
C ASP A 51 -14.24 5.72 3.26
#